data_65c9f20497ec5bcdb3305f20a23ae38a
#
_entry.id   65c9f20497ec5bcdb3305f20a23ae38a
#
_cell.length_a   1.000
_cell.length_b   1.000
_cell.length_c   1.000
_cell.angle_alpha   90.00
_cell.angle_beta   90.00
_cell.angle_gamma   90.00
#
_symmetry.space_group_name_H-M   'P 1'
#
loop_
_entity.id
_entity.type
_entity.pdbx_description
1 polymer ?
#
loop_
_entity_poly.entity_id
_entity_poly.type
_entity_poly.pdbx_seq_one_letter_code
_entity_poly.pdbx_strand_id
1 'polypeptide(L)'
;VGRSIGAIGILAVALAASGCVADPPAAQKVSNSHAAETLGKAAVPADLNGKTVQLSYESGSGGTIMFSADGRTVTYTAADTGRRTTTPVAVESVEAGIFLVTWTDDSGAVISQVQDYRTGKVEGTWTRRDASGQAVIETRLGSVHLTD
;
A
#
# COMPACT_ATOMS: atom_id res chain seq x y z
N VAL A 1 -44.69 -75.02 42.17
CA VAL A 1 -46.05 -75.08 41.63
C VAL A 1 -46.25 -73.88 40.69
N GLY A 2 -46.39 -74.18 39.42
CA GLY A 2 -47.28 -73.52 38.47
C GLY A 2 -46.76 -72.36 37.65
N ARG A 3 -46.44 -72.63 36.36
CA ARG A 3 -47.22 -72.36 35.13
C ARG A 3 -47.42 -70.83 34.90
N SER A 4 -47.26 -70.26 33.71
CA SER A 4 -47.49 -70.66 32.33
C SER A 4 -47.03 -69.50 31.45
N ILE A 5 -46.36 -69.79 30.36
CA ILE A 5 -46.69 -69.56 28.94
C ILE A 5 -47.41 -68.27 28.61
N GLY A 6 -46.74 -67.53 27.71
CA GLY A 6 -47.37 -66.44 26.96
C GLY A 6 -46.43 -65.93 25.89
N ALA A 7 -46.43 -66.64 24.74
CA ALA A 7 -45.77 -66.17 23.50
C ALA A 7 -46.77 -65.33 22.72
N ILE A 8 -46.40 -64.14 22.37
CA ILE A 8 -47.09 -63.35 21.31
C ILE A 8 -46.05 -62.48 20.60
N GLY A 9 -45.91 -62.75 19.48
CA GLY A 9 -45.65 -62.27 18.18
C GLY A 9 -45.15 -60.85 18.06
N ILE A 10 -43.97 -60.73 17.57
CA ILE A 10 -43.34 -59.44 17.25
C ILE A 10 -43.44 -59.25 15.75
N LEU A 11 -44.18 -58.29 15.38
CA LEU A 11 -44.18 -57.74 14.02
C LEU A 11 -43.06 -56.74 13.93
N ALA A 12 -41.94 -57.08 13.30
CA ALA A 12 -40.85 -56.18 13.02
C ALA A 12 -41.23 -55.34 11.80
N VAL A 13 -41.59 -54.13 12.04
CA VAL A 13 -41.67 -53.08 10.99
C VAL A 13 -40.30 -52.46 10.82
N ALA A 14 -39.61 -52.87 9.80
CA ALA A 14 -38.38 -52.22 9.37
C ALA A 14 -38.74 -50.91 8.63
N LEU A 15 -38.70 -49.79 9.33
CA LEU A 15 -38.69 -48.49 8.71
C LEU A 15 -37.27 -48.23 8.18
N ALA A 16 -37.08 -48.42 6.89
CA ALA A 16 -35.92 -47.92 6.17
C ALA A 16 -36.04 -46.37 6.10
N ALA A 17 -35.50 -45.69 7.05
CA ALA A 17 -35.29 -44.28 6.93
C ALA A 17 -34.12 -44.06 5.94
N SER A 18 -34.48 -43.82 4.69
CA SER A 18 -33.55 -43.26 3.69
C SER A 18 -33.27 -41.82 4.12
N GLY A 19 -32.32 -41.67 5.02
CA GLY A 19 -31.73 -40.40 5.31
C GLY A 19 -30.96 -39.95 4.06
N CYS A 20 -31.55 -39.06 3.28
CA CYS A 20 -30.79 -38.21 2.41
C CYS A 20 -29.86 -37.41 3.30
N VAL A 21 -28.60 -37.87 3.42
CA VAL A 21 -27.52 -37.04 3.88
C VAL A 21 -27.36 -36.01 2.78
N ALA A 22 -27.97 -34.85 2.94
CA ALA A 22 -27.62 -33.70 2.15
C ALA A 22 -26.13 -33.42 2.52
N ASP A 23 -25.26 -33.69 1.57
CA ASP A 23 -23.87 -33.18 1.66
C ASP A 23 -23.97 -31.71 2.06
N PRO A 24 -23.26 -31.28 3.13
CA PRO A 24 -23.19 -29.86 3.42
C PRO A 24 -22.65 -29.21 2.15
N PRO A 25 -23.25 -28.11 1.69
CA PRO A 25 -22.75 -27.41 0.51
C PRO A 25 -21.28 -27.20 0.73
N ALA A 26 -20.48 -27.71 -0.20
CA ALA A 26 -19.04 -27.53 -0.18
C ALA A 26 -18.80 -26.06 0.09
N ALA A 27 -18.10 -25.76 1.18
CA ALA A 27 -17.77 -24.38 1.53
C ALA A 27 -17.14 -23.81 0.28
N GLN A 28 -17.87 -22.93 -0.40
CA GLN A 28 -17.30 -22.18 -1.49
C GLN A 28 -16.14 -21.45 -0.84
N LYS A 29 -14.93 -21.93 -1.14
CA LYS A 29 -13.74 -21.09 -0.98
C LYS A 29 -14.02 -19.86 -1.84
N VAL A 30 -14.65 -18.87 -1.23
CA VAL A 30 -14.67 -17.54 -1.81
C VAL A 30 -13.19 -17.19 -1.90
N SER A 31 -12.67 -17.36 -3.10
CA SER A 31 -11.31 -17.01 -3.40
C SER A 31 -11.25 -15.48 -3.31
N ASN A 32 -11.00 -14.98 -2.11
CA ASN A 32 -10.74 -13.56 -1.89
C ASN A 32 -9.42 -13.11 -2.53
N SER A 33 -8.73 -14.04 -3.23
CA SER A 33 -7.53 -13.72 -3.97
C SER A 33 -7.76 -12.63 -5.02
N HIS A 34 -8.91 -12.62 -5.72
CA HIS A 34 -9.21 -11.55 -6.66
C HIS A 34 -9.48 -10.19 -5.99
N ALA A 35 -10.12 -10.20 -4.81
CA ALA A 35 -10.33 -8.98 -4.05
C ALA A 35 -9.02 -8.48 -3.41
N ALA A 36 -8.17 -9.38 -2.94
CA ALA A 36 -6.86 -9.03 -2.40
C ALA A 36 -5.90 -8.55 -3.50
N GLU A 37 -5.94 -9.17 -4.69
CA GLU A 37 -5.17 -8.69 -5.85
C GLU A 37 -5.67 -7.34 -6.38
N THR A 38 -6.97 -7.08 -6.30
CA THR A 38 -7.54 -5.79 -6.71
C THR A 38 -7.29 -4.69 -5.68
N LEU A 39 -7.22 -5.02 -4.39
CA LEU A 39 -6.83 -4.09 -3.34
C LEU A 39 -5.30 -3.88 -3.25
N GLY A 40 -4.49 -4.81 -3.75
CA GLY A 40 -3.03 -4.73 -3.76
C GLY A 40 -2.44 -3.94 -4.93
N LYS A 41 -3.20 -3.69 -5.98
CA LYS A 41 -2.87 -2.73 -7.03
C LYS A 41 -3.57 -1.41 -6.74
N ALA A 42 -3.10 -0.68 -5.73
CA ALA A 42 -3.31 0.76 -5.73
C ALA A 42 -2.94 1.25 -7.13
N ALA A 43 -3.84 2.01 -7.76
CA ALA A 43 -3.64 2.45 -9.13
C ALA A 43 -2.30 3.18 -9.22
N VAL A 44 -1.36 2.56 -9.92
CA VAL A 44 -0.03 3.12 -10.12
C VAL A 44 -0.21 4.42 -10.89
N PRO A 45 0.27 5.57 -10.42
CA PRO A 45 0.05 6.84 -11.09
C PRO A 45 0.74 6.84 -12.45
N ALA A 46 0.05 7.37 -13.46
CA ALA A 46 0.62 7.58 -14.78
C ALA A 46 1.57 8.80 -14.81
N ASP A 47 1.28 9.79 -13.98
CA ASP A 47 2.06 11.00 -13.74
C ASP A 47 1.84 11.51 -12.31
N LEU A 48 2.56 12.54 -11.90
CA LEU A 48 2.43 13.19 -10.60
C LEU A 48 1.72 14.54 -10.64
N ASN A 49 1.20 14.96 -11.79
CA ASN A 49 0.57 16.27 -11.98
C ASN A 49 -0.66 16.42 -11.07
N GLY A 50 -0.68 17.47 -10.26
CA GLY A 50 -1.75 17.76 -9.31
C GLY A 50 -1.84 16.77 -8.15
N LYS A 51 -0.93 15.80 -8.03
CA LYS A 51 -0.95 14.79 -6.98
C LYS A 51 -0.37 15.30 -5.66
N THR A 52 -0.90 14.75 -4.59
CA THR A 52 -0.37 14.93 -3.24
C THR A 52 0.25 13.64 -2.75
N VAL A 53 1.46 13.73 -2.23
CA VAL A 53 2.29 12.59 -1.86
C VAL A 53 2.75 12.74 -0.43
N GLN A 54 2.56 11.72 0.39
CA GLN A 54 3.13 11.63 1.72
C GLN A 54 4.48 10.91 1.67
N LEU A 55 5.48 11.53 2.28
CA LEU A 55 6.82 10.97 2.47
C LEU A 55 7.08 10.69 3.95
N SER A 56 7.75 9.59 4.23
CA SER A 56 8.21 9.24 5.57
C SER A 56 9.56 8.55 5.46
N TYR A 57 10.60 9.09 6.11
CA TYR A 57 11.95 8.53 6.07
C TYR A 57 12.27 7.76 7.36
N GLU A 58 13.12 6.76 7.25
CA GLU A 58 13.60 5.97 8.40
C GLU A 58 14.32 6.83 9.44
N SER A 59 14.88 7.97 9.02
CA SER A 59 15.49 8.97 9.92
C SER A 59 14.49 9.70 10.81
N GLY A 60 13.17 9.43 10.67
CA GLY A 60 12.09 10.11 11.41
C GLY A 60 11.67 11.45 10.81
N SER A 61 12.30 11.91 9.75
CA SER A 61 11.87 13.08 8.98
C SER A 61 10.85 12.68 7.91
N GLY A 62 10.16 13.67 7.36
CA GLY A 62 9.18 13.43 6.28
C GLY A 62 8.33 14.65 6.05
N GLY A 63 7.29 14.50 5.25
CA GLY A 63 6.38 15.59 4.92
C GLY A 63 5.46 15.25 3.77
N THR A 64 4.79 16.27 3.29
CA THR A 64 3.88 16.17 2.15
C THR A 64 4.45 16.93 0.97
N ILE A 65 4.45 16.33 -0.20
CA ILE A 65 4.75 16.99 -1.47
C ILE A 65 3.45 17.15 -2.24
N MET A 66 3.12 18.37 -2.65
CA MET A 66 2.03 18.66 -3.55
C MET A 66 2.60 19.15 -4.87
N PHE A 67 2.35 18.41 -5.94
CA PHE A 67 2.73 18.78 -7.30
C PHE A 67 1.69 19.75 -7.88
N SER A 68 2.14 20.77 -8.61
CA SER A 68 1.23 21.63 -9.37
C SER A 68 0.54 20.86 -10.49
N ALA A 69 -0.61 21.34 -10.94
CA ALA A 69 -1.37 20.70 -12.01
C ALA A 69 -0.61 20.59 -13.34
N ASP A 70 0.35 21.48 -13.58
CA ASP A 70 1.22 21.47 -14.76
C ASP A 70 2.54 20.69 -14.52
N GLY A 71 2.74 20.12 -13.32
CA GLY A 71 3.91 19.34 -12.94
C GLY A 71 5.23 20.11 -12.85
N ARG A 72 5.20 21.46 -12.86
CA ARG A 72 6.42 22.29 -12.91
C ARG A 72 6.93 22.75 -11.56
N THR A 73 6.08 22.74 -10.55
CA THR A 73 6.46 23.12 -9.20
C THR A 73 5.99 22.09 -8.18
N VAL A 74 6.68 22.04 -7.05
CA VAL A 74 6.25 21.32 -5.86
C VAL A 74 6.13 22.26 -4.68
N THR A 75 5.15 21.99 -3.83
CA THR A 75 5.07 22.56 -2.49
C THR A 75 5.38 21.45 -1.50
N TYR A 76 6.53 21.53 -0.85
CA TYR A 76 6.89 20.64 0.24
C TYR A 76 6.41 21.23 1.56
N THR A 77 5.78 20.42 2.40
CA THR A 77 5.40 20.77 3.77
C THR A 77 6.07 19.79 4.72
N ALA A 78 6.98 20.29 5.55
CA ALA A 78 7.70 19.47 6.53
C ALA A 78 6.74 18.99 7.63
N ALA A 79 6.81 17.70 7.98
CA ALA A 79 5.92 17.10 8.96
C ALA A 79 6.16 17.60 10.40
N ASP A 80 7.41 17.90 10.73
CA ASP A 80 7.84 18.33 12.08
C ASP A 80 7.53 19.79 12.38
N THR A 81 7.70 20.68 11.40
CA THR A 81 7.58 22.13 11.57
C THR A 81 6.36 22.75 10.91
N GLY A 82 5.73 22.01 9.97
CA GLY A 82 4.68 22.56 9.10
C GLY A 82 5.21 23.60 8.10
N ARG A 83 6.52 23.79 8.01
CA ARG A 83 7.14 24.75 7.08
C ARG A 83 6.85 24.34 5.65
N ARG A 84 6.45 25.31 4.84
CA ARG A 84 6.10 25.11 3.44
C ARG A 84 7.11 25.84 2.56
N THR A 85 7.54 25.15 1.51
CA THR A 85 8.43 25.68 0.48
C THR A 85 7.88 25.30 -0.87
N THR A 86 7.76 26.27 -1.77
CA THR A 86 7.37 26.03 -3.17
C THR A 86 8.55 26.32 -4.08
N THR A 87 8.88 25.37 -4.94
CA THR A 87 10.08 25.44 -5.79
C THR A 87 9.81 24.75 -7.13
N PRO A 88 10.52 25.12 -8.20
CA PRO A 88 10.52 24.36 -9.44
C PRO A 88 10.94 22.91 -9.21
N VAL A 89 10.35 22.00 -9.97
CA VAL A 89 10.62 20.56 -9.91
C VAL A 89 10.85 20.01 -11.32
N ALA A 90 11.77 19.06 -11.41
CA ALA A 90 11.89 18.17 -12.56
C ALA A 90 11.35 16.80 -12.16
N VAL A 91 10.40 16.29 -12.94
CA VAL A 91 9.82 14.96 -12.77
C VAL A 91 10.05 14.18 -14.05
N GLU A 92 10.68 13.03 -13.94
CA GLU A 92 10.92 12.11 -15.05
C GLU A 92 10.36 10.74 -14.72
N SER A 93 9.56 10.18 -15.63
CA SER A 93 9.06 8.81 -15.51
C SER A 93 10.17 7.84 -15.93
N VAL A 94 10.65 7.04 -15.00
CA VAL A 94 11.69 6.02 -15.24
C VAL A 94 11.05 4.73 -15.75
N GLU A 95 9.96 4.32 -15.11
CA GLU A 95 9.09 3.20 -15.46
C GLU A 95 7.66 3.52 -15.03
N ALA A 96 6.70 2.69 -15.44
CA ALA A 96 5.32 2.82 -14.96
C ALA A 96 5.29 2.80 -13.42
N GLY A 97 4.89 3.93 -12.80
CA GLY A 97 4.82 4.12 -11.36
C GLY A 97 6.16 4.32 -10.65
N ILE A 98 7.24 4.55 -11.40
CA ILE A 98 8.51 4.97 -10.83
C ILE A 98 8.90 6.32 -11.42
N PHE A 99 9.19 7.28 -10.57
CA PHE A 99 9.54 8.63 -10.95
C PHE A 99 10.85 9.07 -10.30
N LEU A 100 11.68 9.74 -11.08
CA LEU A 100 12.78 10.54 -10.57
C LEU A 100 12.26 11.97 -10.36
N VAL A 101 12.31 12.45 -9.14
CA VAL A 101 11.84 13.77 -8.74
C VAL A 101 12.99 14.58 -8.18
N THR A 102 13.27 15.73 -8.78
CA THR A 102 14.42 16.57 -8.39
C THR A 102 13.99 18.01 -8.20
N TRP A 103 14.37 18.60 -7.06
CA TRP A 103 14.15 20.01 -6.75
C TRP A 103 15.26 20.56 -5.86
N THR A 104 15.27 21.87 -5.66
CA THR A 104 16.16 22.53 -4.71
C THR A 104 15.35 23.10 -3.55
N ASP A 105 15.76 22.82 -2.32
CA ASP A 105 15.10 23.40 -1.13
C ASP A 105 15.60 24.82 -0.84
N ASP A 106 15.03 25.47 0.18
CA ASP A 106 15.39 26.84 0.57
C ASP A 106 16.79 26.95 1.19
N SER A 107 17.42 25.86 1.58
CA SER A 107 18.82 25.84 2.01
C SER A 107 19.81 25.81 0.84
N GLY A 108 19.30 25.63 -0.39
CA GLY A 108 20.10 25.42 -1.59
C GLY A 108 20.56 23.98 -1.77
N ALA A 109 20.08 23.04 -0.96
CA ALA A 109 20.34 21.62 -1.17
C ALA A 109 19.53 21.10 -2.37
N VAL A 110 20.21 20.38 -3.25
CA VAL A 110 19.54 19.65 -4.33
C VAL A 110 19.08 18.32 -3.79
N ILE A 111 17.78 18.04 -3.96
CA ILE A 111 17.12 16.81 -3.55
C ILE A 111 16.74 16.05 -4.80
N SER A 112 17.17 14.80 -4.90
CA SER A 112 16.79 13.86 -5.95
C SER A 112 16.23 12.61 -5.32
N GLN A 113 15.03 12.20 -5.74
CA GLN A 113 14.32 11.04 -5.19
C GLN A 113 13.90 10.11 -6.30
N VAL A 114 14.11 8.81 -6.08
CA VAL A 114 13.41 7.77 -6.82
C VAL A 114 12.20 7.36 -5.98
N GLN A 115 11.01 7.62 -6.50
CA GLN A 115 9.73 7.31 -5.88
C GLN A 115 9.10 6.12 -6.61
N ASP A 116 9.02 4.96 -5.96
CA ASP A 116 8.39 3.75 -6.51
C ASP A 116 7.02 3.53 -5.88
N TYR A 117 5.97 3.92 -6.59
CA TYR A 117 4.57 3.76 -6.16
C TYR A 117 4.05 2.33 -6.26
N ARG A 118 4.77 1.41 -6.90
CA ARG A 118 4.43 -0.02 -6.96
C ARG A 118 4.73 -0.70 -5.65
N THR A 119 5.79 -0.26 -4.98
CA THR A 119 6.29 -0.83 -3.72
C THR A 119 6.09 0.11 -2.53
N GLY A 120 5.71 1.37 -2.79
CA GLY A 120 5.59 2.40 -1.77
C GLY A 120 6.93 2.83 -1.17
N LYS A 121 8.02 2.67 -1.91
CA LYS A 121 9.37 3.01 -1.44
C LYS A 121 9.88 4.29 -2.06
N VAL A 122 10.68 5.02 -1.29
CA VAL A 122 11.43 6.18 -1.77
C VAL A 122 12.88 6.07 -1.32
N GLU A 123 13.77 6.38 -2.24
CA GLU A 123 15.19 6.61 -1.97
C GLU A 123 15.53 8.01 -2.44
N GLY A 124 16.13 8.82 -1.57
CA GLY A 124 16.47 10.20 -1.88
C GLY A 124 17.87 10.56 -1.47
N THR A 125 18.50 11.42 -2.27
CA THR A 125 19.79 12.03 -1.98
C THR A 125 19.62 13.53 -1.79
N TRP A 126 20.27 14.07 -0.77
CA TRP A 126 20.44 15.50 -0.52
C TRP A 126 21.88 15.90 -0.77
N THR A 127 22.08 16.73 -1.77
CA THR A 127 23.40 17.24 -2.11
C THR A 127 23.46 18.72 -1.73
N ARG A 128 24.35 19.05 -0.83
CA ARG A 128 24.59 20.43 -0.37
C ARG A 128 26.08 20.73 -0.32
N ARG A 129 26.43 22.01 -0.21
CA ARG A 129 27.82 22.41 0.08
C ARG A 129 27.95 22.72 1.56
N ASP A 130 29.04 22.27 2.16
CA ASP A 130 29.42 22.66 3.52
C ASP A 130 30.08 24.06 3.55
N ALA A 131 30.45 24.50 4.74
CA ALA A 131 31.09 25.79 4.93
C ALA A 131 32.44 25.93 4.20
N SER A 132 33.11 24.83 3.85
CA SER A 132 34.35 24.80 3.07
C SER A 132 34.09 24.78 1.55
N GLY A 133 32.84 24.68 1.12
CA GLY A 133 32.43 24.56 -0.27
C GLY A 133 32.47 23.13 -0.83
N GLN A 134 32.78 22.13 0.00
CA GLN A 134 32.78 20.74 -0.40
C GLN A 134 31.33 20.20 -0.51
N ALA A 135 31.11 19.31 -1.49
CA ALA A 135 29.85 18.63 -1.64
C ALA A 135 29.68 17.60 -0.51
N VAL A 136 28.54 17.69 0.19
CA VAL A 136 28.09 16.70 1.17
C VAL A 136 26.86 16.03 0.59
N ILE A 137 26.89 14.71 0.51
CA ILE A 137 25.78 13.89 -0.01
C ILE A 137 25.25 13.04 1.14
N GLU A 138 23.96 13.11 1.36
CA GLU A 138 23.23 12.31 2.34
C GLU A 138 22.15 11.51 1.62
N THR A 139 22.09 10.21 1.86
CA THR A 139 21.04 9.33 1.33
C THR A 139 20.05 8.97 2.42
N ARG A 140 18.75 9.00 2.10
CA ARG A 140 17.66 8.62 2.99
C ARG A 140 16.74 7.64 2.29
N LEU A 141 16.38 6.59 3.03
CA LEU A 141 15.40 5.59 2.62
C LEU A 141 14.08 5.83 3.36
N GLY A 142 12.97 5.47 2.73
CA GLY A 142 11.67 5.66 3.33
C GLY A 142 10.52 5.10 2.51
N SER A 143 9.33 5.59 2.82
CA SER A 143 8.08 5.23 2.14
C SER A 143 7.44 6.44 1.46
N VAL A 144 6.73 6.15 0.38
CA VAL A 144 5.98 7.11 -0.43
C VAL A 144 4.60 6.55 -0.76
N HIS A 145 3.57 7.38 -0.66
CA HIS A 145 2.23 7.02 -1.12
C HIS A 145 1.41 8.25 -1.48
N LEU A 146 0.48 8.07 -2.40
CA LEU A 146 -0.51 9.09 -2.75
C LEU A 146 -1.51 9.26 -1.61
N THR A 147 -1.98 10.49 -1.39
CA THR A 147 -2.96 10.81 -0.33
C THR A 147 -4.33 11.23 -0.87
N ASP A 148 -4.51 11.26 -2.20
CA ASP A 148 -5.73 11.62 -2.94
C ASP A 148 -6.33 10.43 -3.68
#